data_8bc07fcd035ff56dc51f494dace54cde
#
_entry.id   8bc07fcd035ff56dc51f494dace54cde
#
_cell.length_a   1.000
_cell.length_b   1.000
_cell.length_c   1.000
_cell.angle_alpha   90.00
_cell.angle_beta   90.00
_cell.angle_gamma   90.00
#
_symmetry.space_group_name_H-M   'P 1'
#
loop_
_entity.id
_entity.type
_entity.pdbx_description
1 polymer ?
#
loop_
_entity_poly.entity_id
_entity_poly.type
_entity_poly.pdbx_seq_one_letter_code
_entity_poly.pdbx_strand_id
1 'polypeptide(L)'
;MNTYPGILIAFDGIDGAGKTTQVLLLQSVLEGLGETVVVSKEPTDGEWGQKLRDSALTGRMPFDEELETFIRDRQDHLTRKVIPALEAGNVVILDRYFYSTIAYQGILVADHATIEQQVRANVVTPDVAYWMDLPADLAVSRVISRDGRPNLFERQEDLDKAGKIFRSIAESDSVLRKVDATLSVAALHRFIVDDLVDGAFKAKRCRKSYGCDDPVYCIPRLTNSCDWWQAKQKLASILEIP
;
A
#
# COMPACT_ATOMS: atom_id res chain seq x y z
N MET A 1 2.41 8.58 11.38
CA MET A 1 0.99 8.53 10.96
C MET A 1 0.59 9.90 10.44
N ASN A 2 -0.24 9.95 9.41
CA ASN A 2 -0.78 11.20 8.90
C ASN A 2 -1.78 11.81 9.90
N THR A 3 -2.11 13.10 9.73
CA THR A 3 -2.97 13.86 10.65
C THR A 3 -4.47 13.78 10.31
N TYR A 4 -4.83 13.17 9.19
CA TYR A 4 -6.22 13.03 8.77
C TYR A 4 -7.02 12.07 9.67
N PRO A 5 -8.33 12.26 9.81
CA PRO A 5 -9.20 11.35 10.59
C PRO A 5 -9.35 9.96 9.93
N GLY A 6 -9.17 9.86 8.62
CA GLY A 6 -9.16 8.61 7.87
C GLY A 6 -7.86 7.82 8.03
N ILE A 7 -7.84 6.60 7.50
CA ILE A 7 -6.69 5.69 7.52
C ILE A 7 -6.17 5.50 6.10
N LEU A 8 -4.88 5.74 5.86
CA LEU A 8 -4.24 5.50 4.58
C LEU A 8 -3.38 4.25 4.64
N ILE A 9 -3.72 3.25 3.83
CA ILE A 9 -3.05 1.97 3.70
C ILE A 9 -2.49 1.87 2.28
N ALA A 10 -1.22 1.49 2.12
CA ALA A 10 -0.63 1.26 0.82
C ALA A 10 -0.11 -0.18 0.68
N PHE A 11 -0.23 -0.74 -0.51
CA PHE A 11 0.36 -2.02 -0.89
C PHE A 11 1.38 -1.79 -1.99
N ASP A 12 2.63 -2.05 -1.71
CA ASP A 12 3.74 -1.89 -2.64
C ASP A 12 4.49 -3.22 -2.83
N GLY A 13 5.33 -3.29 -3.86
CA GLY A 13 6.08 -4.48 -4.21
C GLY A 13 6.10 -4.72 -5.71
N ILE A 14 6.88 -5.69 -6.14
CA ILE A 14 7.06 -6.02 -7.56
C ILE A 14 5.79 -6.57 -8.20
N ASP A 15 5.74 -6.60 -9.54
CA ASP A 15 4.64 -7.20 -10.28
C ASP A 15 4.53 -8.69 -9.98
N GLY A 16 3.33 -9.24 -9.92
CA GLY A 16 3.10 -10.63 -9.52
C GLY A 16 3.07 -10.88 -8.01
N ALA A 17 3.40 -9.89 -7.15
CA ALA A 17 3.44 -10.07 -5.70
C ALA A 17 2.05 -10.27 -5.03
N GLY A 18 0.95 -10.07 -5.74
CA GLY A 18 -0.40 -10.31 -5.23
C GLY A 18 -1.05 -9.11 -4.52
N LYS A 19 -0.52 -7.89 -4.75
CA LYS A 19 -1.05 -6.64 -4.16
C LYS A 19 -2.55 -6.48 -4.34
N THR A 20 -3.02 -6.48 -5.59
CA THR A 20 -4.44 -6.30 -5.93
C THR A 20 -5.34 -7.31 -5.22
N THR A 21 -4.89 -8.57 -5.11
CA THR A 21 -5.63 -9.61 -4.40
C THR A 21 -5.81 -9.25 -2.92
N GLN A 22 -4.75 -8.82 -2.25
CA GLN A 22 -4.81 -8.44 -0.84
C GLN A 22 -5.61 -7.15 -0.62
N VAL A 23 -5.51 -6.18 -1.53
CA VAL A 23 -6.32 -4.95 -1.52
C VAL A 23 -7.81 -5.27 -1.52
N LEU A 24 -8.27 -6.14 -2.45
CA LEU A 24 -9.68 -6.50 -2.57
C LEU A 24 -10.18 -7.32 -1.38
N LEU A 25 -9.37 -8.24 -0.86
CA LEU A 25 -9.69 -9.00 0.34
C LEU A 25 -9.80 -8.08 1.56
N LEU A 26 -8.85 -7.16 1.73
CA LEU A 26 -8.86 -6.21 2.83
C LEU A 26 -10.06 -5.25 2.74
N GLN A 27 -10.40 -4.77 1.55
CA GLN A 27 -11.61 -3.98 1.32
C GLN A 27 -12.84 -4.71 1.84
N SER A 28 -13.03 -5.97 1.43
CA SER A 28 -14.19 -6.77 1.83
C SER A 28 -14.29 -6.94 3.36
N VAL A 29 -13.16 -7.17 4.02
CA VAL A 29 -13.12 -7.30 5.48
C VAL A 29 -13.48 -5.99 6.17
N LEU A 30 -12.90 -4.87 5.75
CA LEU A 30 -13.15 -3.58 6.38
C LEU A 30 -14.58 -3.08 6.15
N GLU A 31 -15.14 -3.27 4.94
CA GLU A 31 -16.55 -3.00 4.66
C GLU A 31 -17.47 -3.88 5.51
N GLY A 32 -17.13 -5.16 5.69
CA GLY A 32 -17.81 -6.07 6.60
C GLY A 32 -17.80 -5.62 8.07
N LEU A 33 -16.78 -4.84 8.47
CA LEU A 33 -16.70 -4.21 9.79
C LEU A 33 -17.50 -2.91 9.90
N GLY A 34 -18.04 -2.40 8.78
CA GLY A 34 -18.82 -1.16 8.73
C GLY A 34 -17.97 0.07 8.37
N GLU A 35 -16.73 -0.10 7.95
CA GLU A 35 -15.91 1.01 7.46
C GLU A 35 -16.32 1.43 6.04
N THR A 36 -16.25 2.72 5.75
CA THR A 36 -16.32 3.22 4.39
C THR A 36 -14.93 3.13 3.77
N VAL A 37 -14.78 2.31 2.73
CA VAL A 37 -13.49 2.03 2.11
C VAL A 37 -13.42 2.63 0.71
N VAL A 38 -12.34 3.33 0.43
CA VAL A 38 -12.01 3.88 -0.90
C VAL A 38 -10.78 3.16 -1.42
N VAL A 39 -10.95 2.32 -2.44
CA VAL A 39 -9.83 1.67 -3.13
C VAL A 39 -9.40 2.51 -4.32
N SER A 40 -8.09 2.63 -4.51
CA SER A 40 -7.50 3.27 -5.68
C SER A 40 -6.15 2.65 -6.02
N LYS A 41 -5.55 3.09 -7.14
CA LYS A 41 -4.26 2.57 -7.62
C LYS A 41 -3.41 3.68 -8.22
N GLU A 42 -2.11 3.45 -8.29
CA GLU A 42 -1.16 4.27 -9.06
C GLU A 42 -0.34 3.37 -10.01
N PRO A 43 -0.12 3.81 -11.26
CA PRO A 43 -0.64 5.03 -11.89
C PRO A 43 -2.17 5.02 -11.98
N THR A 44 -2.79 6.22 -11.84
CA THR A 44 -4.24 6.38 -11.85
C THR A 44 -4.85 6.19 -13.25
N ASP A 45 -6.17 6.14 -13.35
CA ASP A 45 -6.85 6.16 -14.65
C ASP A 45 -7.03 7.58 -15.21
N GLY A 46 -6.45 8.60 -14.55
CA GLY A 46 -6.41 9.99 -15.02
C GLY A 46 -5.42 10.21 -16.17
N GLU A 47 -5.35 11.46 -16.65
CA GLU A 47 -4.52 11.83 -17.80
C GLU A 47 -3.06 11.43 -17.65
N TRP A 48 -2.44 11.76 -16.49
CA TRP A 48 -1.03 11.47 -16.24
C TRP A 48 -0.77 9.96 -16.10
N GLY A 49 -1.65 9.25 -15.40
CA GLY A 49 -1.55 7.81 -15.25
C GLY A 49 -1.78 7.07 -16.58
N GLN A 50 -2.65 7.57 -17.45
CA GLN A 50 -2.79 7.02 -18.81
C GLN A 50 -1.52 7.24 -19.62
N LYS A 51 -0.93 8.44 -19.59
CA LYS A 51 0.34 8.75 -20.25
C LYS A 51 1.46 7.78 -19.82
N LEU A 52 1.55 7.46 -18.52
CA LEU A 52 2.51 6.47 -18.00
C LEU A 52 2.26 5.07 -18.57
N ARG A 53 1.02 4.61 -18.60
CA ARG A 53 0.67 3.29 -19.16
C ARG A 53 0.96 3.19 -20.65
N ASP A 54 0.62 4.22 -21.41
CA ASP A 54 0.89 4.27 -22.85
C ASP A 54 2.39 4.22 -23.14
N SER A 55 3.19 4.95 -22.35
CA SER A 55 4.65 4.91 -22.45
C SER A 55 5.23 3.53 -22.14
N ALA A 56 4.66 2.81 -21.20
CA ALA A 56 5.07 1.45 -20.86
C ALA A 56 4.88 0.45 -22.03
N LEU A 57 3.92 0.75 -22.93
CA LEU A 57 3.61 -0.10 -24.10
C LEU A 57 4.39 0.32 -25.36
N THR A 58 4.61 1.62 -25.55
CA THR A 58 5.17 2.18 -26.79
C THR A 58 6.68 2.46 -26.72
N GLY A 59 7.25 2.45 -25.53
CA GLY A 59 8.63 2.81 -25.21
C GLY A 59 8.67 3.83 -24.09
N ARG A 60 9.56 3.63 -23.10
CA ARG A 60 9.63 4.49 -21.91
C ARG A 60 9.95 5.94 -22.29
N MET A 61 9.31 6.85 -21.59
CA MET A 61 9.67 8.27 -21.60
C MET A 61 11.11 8.48 -21.11
N PRO A 62 11.76 9.60 -21.44
CA PRO A 62 12.98 10.04 -20.77
C PRO A 62 12.78 10.04 -19.25
N PHE A 63 13.81 9.67 -18.50
CA PHE A 63 13.75 9.46 -17.06
C PHE A 63 13.11 10.63 -16.28
N ASP A 64 13.58 11.87 -16.56
CA ASP A 64 13.09 13.05 -15.85
C ASP A 64 11.61 13.33 -16.13
N GLU A 65 11.18 13.12 -17.39
CA GLU A 65 9.77 13.27 -17.78
C GLU A 65 8.89 12.20 -17.13
N GLU A 66 9.38 10.95 -17.06
CA GLU A 66 8.65 9.85 -16.45
C GLU A 66 8.46 10.08 -14.95
N LEU A 67 9.54 10.47 -14.24
CA LEU A 67 9.49 10.79 -12.81
C LEU A 67 8.54 11.96 -12.52
N GLU A 68 8.65 13.04 -13.30
CA GLU A 68 7.74 14.18 -13.15
C GLU A 68 6.28 13.79 -13.41
N THR A 69 6.03 12.92 -14.39
CA THR A 69 4.68 12.43 -14.70
C THR A 69 4.11 11.59 -13.55
N PHE A 70 4.91 10.74 -12.90
CA PHE A 70 4.51 10.03 -11.67
C PHE A 70 4.16 10.99 -10.53
N ILE A 71 4.94 12.06 -10.36
CA ILE A 71 4.67 13.06 -9.32
C ILE A 71 3.37 13.80 -9.60
N ARG A 72 3.12 14.20 -10.85
CA ARG A 72 1.87 14.88 -11.25
C ARG A 72 0.64 13.98 -11.12
N ASP A 73 0.73 12.73 -11.54
CA ASP A 73 -0.35 11.73 -11.37
C ASP A 73 -0.73 11.60 -9.89
N ARG A 74 0.26 11.50 -9.02
CA ARG A 74 0.05 11.41 -7.57
C ARG A 74 -0.53 12.67 -6.97
N GLN A 75 -0.04 13.85 -7.33
CA GLN A 75 -0.59 15.11 -6.84
C GLN A 75 -2.07 15.28 -7.19
N ASP A 76 -2.44 14.97 -8.43
CA ASP A 76 -3.82 14.98 -8.88
C ASP A 76 -4.66 13.94 -8.12
N HIS A 77 -4.15 12.72 -7.95
CA HIS A 77 -4.77 11.64 -7.19
C HIS A 77 -5.00 12.02 -5.72
N LEU A 78 -3.98 12.57 -5.06
CA LEU A 78 -4.08 13.04 -3.68
C LEU A 78 -5.15 14.12 -3.54
N THR A 79 -5.11 15.12 -4.39
CA THR A 79 -6.01 16.28 -4.30
C THR A 79 -7.47 15.93 -4.59
N ARG A 80 -7.70 15.09 -5.60
CA ARG A 80 -9.08 14.81 -6.06
C ARG A 80 -9.75 13.65 -5.36
N LYS A 81 -8.97 12.69 -4.83
CA LYS A 81 -9.55 11.45 -4.30
C LYS A 81 -9.08 11.10 -2.89
N VAL A 82 -7.76 11.03 -2.66
CA VAL A 82 -7.21 10.48 -1.42
C VAL A 82 -7.47 11.41 -0.23
N ILE A 83 -7.08 12.69 -0.34
CA ILE A 83 -7.24 13.67 0.75
C ILE A 83 -8.71 13.87 1.13
N PRO A 84 -9.63 14.12 0.18
CA PRO A 84 -11.06 14.24 0.51
C PRO A 84 -11.63 13.01 1.22
N ALA A 85 -11.23 11.80 0.81
CA ALA A 85 -11.66 10.57 1.47
C ALA A 85 -11.10 10.46 2.90
N LEU A 86 -9.83 10.82 3.13
CA LEU A 86 -9.22 10.83 4.44
C LEU A 86 -9.83 11.87 5.37
N GLU A 87 -10.16 13.06 4.86
CA GLU A 87 -10.87 14.13 5.59
C GLU A 87 -12.27 13.69 6.01
N ALA A 88 -12.96 12.92 5.17
CA ALA A 88 -14.26 12.32 5.48
C ALA A 88 -14.16 11.18 6.53
N GLY A 89 -12.95 10.80 6.94
CA GLY A 89 -12.72 9.73 7.91
C GLY A 89 -12.74 8.32 7.32
N ASN A 90 -12.73 8.19 5.99
CA ASN A 90 -12.76 6.90 5.30
C ASN A 90 -11.42 6.17 5.40
N VAL A 91 -11.45 4.85 5.20
CA VAL A 91 -10.25 4.06 4.96
C VAL A 91 -9.90 4.12 3.47
N VAL A 92 -8.69 4.55 3.16
CA VAL A 92 -8.17 4.57 1.78
C VAL A 92 -7.14 3.47 1.62
N ILE A 93 -7.32 2.59 0.62
CA ILE A 93 -6.39 1.52 0.28
C ILE A 93 -5.83 1.78 -1.11
N LEU A 94 -4.50 1.86 -1.22
CA LEU A 94 -3.80 2.10 -2.48
C LEU A 94 -3.09 0.83 -2.97
N ASP A 95 -3.41 0.38 -4.18
CA ASP A 95 -2.62 -0.60 -4.93
C ASP A 95 -1.49 0.14 -5.64
N ARG A 96 -0.30 0.08 -5.11
CA ARG A 96 0.89 0.90 -5.37
C ARG A 96 0.76 2.33 -4.85
N TYR A 97 1.87 2.80 -4.32
CA TYR A 97 2.04 4.18 -3.91
C TYR A 97 3.49 4.63 -4.18
N PHE A 98 3.93 5.68 -3.53
CA PHE A 98 5.22 6.31 -3.80
C PHE A 98 6.43 5.38 -3.61
N TYR A 99 6.35 4.35 -2.80
CA TYR A 99 7.42 3.36 -2.64
C TYR A 99 7.70 2.61 -3.95
N SER A 100 6.66 2.30 -4.74
CA SER A 100 6.84 1.75 -6.08
C SER A 100 7.61 2.71 -7.00
N THR A 101 7.31 4.02 -6.95
CA THR A 101 8.05 5.00 -7.75
C THR A 101 9.53 5.04 -7.35
N ILE A 102 9.83 5.07 -6.03
CA ILE A 102 11.23 5.04 -5.56
C ILE A 102 11.93 3.78 -6.04
N ALA A 103 11.30 2.61 -5.94
CA ALA A 103 11.92 1.35 -6.32
C ALA A 103 12.16 1.25 -7.83
N TYR A 104 11.16 1.54 -8.65
CA TYR A 104 11.25 1.36 -10.10
C TYR A 104 12.01 2.48 -10.83
N GLN A 105 11.94 3.71 -10.35
CA GLN A 105 12.77 4.80 -10.88
C GLN A 105 14.20 4.73 -10.33
N GLY A 106 14.34 4.27 -9.08
CA GLY A 106 15.62 4.12 -8.43
C GLY A 106 16.56 3.11 -9.11
N ILE A 107 16.04 2.12 -9.86
CA ILE A 107 16.91 1.20 -10.62
C ILE A 107 17.63 1.86 -11.81
N LEU A 108 17.17 3.03 -12.24
CA LEU A 108 17.68 3.75 -13.41
C LEU A 108 18.78 4.76 -13.05
N VAL A 109 19.03 4.99 -11.77
CA VAL A 109 19.99 5.97 -11.27
C VAL A 109 21.03 5.31 -10.36
N ALA A 110 22.18 5.96 -10.20
CA ALA A 110 23.24 5.46 -9.33
C ALA A 110 22.89 5.57 -7.84
N ASP A 111 22.07 6.57 -7.47
CA ASP A 111 21.66 6.83 -6.09
C ASP A 111 20.14 7.08 -6.02
N HIS A 112 19.41 6.10 -5.50
CA HIS A 112 17.96 6.18 -5.32
C HIS A 112 17.53 7.13 -4.19
N ALA A 113 18.44 7.56 -3.29
CA ALA A 113 18.11 8.49 -2.22
C ALA A 113 17.64 9.85 -2.75
N THR A 114 18.21 10.31 -3.89
CA THR A 114 17.75 11.53 -4.56
C THR A 114 16.32 11.41 -5.03
N ILE A 115 15.95 10.26 -5.62
CA ILE A 115 14.56 9.98 -6.04
C ILE A 115 13.64 9.93 -4.83
N GLU A 116 14.07 9.25 -3.77
CA GLU A 116 13.31 9.16 -2.53
C GLU A 116 12.99 10.54 -1.97
N GLN A 117 13.98 11.44 -1.89
CA GLN A 117 13.78 12.81 -1.41
C GLN A 117 12.75 13.58 -2.24
N GLN A 118 12.87 13.53 -3.57
CA GLN A 118 11.94 14.23 -4.47
C GLN A 118 10.51 13.69 -4.36
N VAL A 119 10.36 12.38 -4.30
CA VAL A 119 9.06 11.72 -4.24
C VAL A 119 8.39 11.98 -2.89
N ARG A 120 9.13 11.87 -1.77
CA ARG A 120 8.58 12.08 -0.42
C ARG A 120 8.14 13.52 -0.15
N ALA A 121 8.67 14.50 -0.88
CA ALA A 121 8.25 15.90 -0.74
C ALA A 121 6.78 16.15 -1.16
N ASN A 122 6.17 15.21 -1.90
CA ASN A 122 4.87 15.37 -2.53
C ASN A 122 3.88 14.24 -2.17
N VAL A 123 3.94 13.72 -0.94
CA VAL A 123 3.09 12.60 -0.52
C VAL A 123 2.41 12.84 0.82
N VAL A 124 1.29 12.18 1.03
CA VAL A 124 0.71 11.94 2.34
C VAL A 124 1.32 10.64 2.87
N THR A 125 2.04 10.68 3.98
CA THR A 125 2.61 9.47 4.59
C THR A 125 1.50 8.50 4.98
N PRO A 126 1.54 7.23 4.54
CA PRO A 126 0.56 6.23 4.94
C PRO A 126 0.61 5.99 6.47
N ASP A 127 -0.49 5.52 7.02
CA ASP A 127 -0.50 5.02 8.40
C ASP A 127 0.21 3.67 8.50
N VAL A 128 0.13 2.88 7.43
CA VAL A 128 0.89 1.66 7.20
C VAL A 128 1.04 1.41 5.70
N ALA A 129 2.18 0.91 5.29
CA ALA A 129 2.41 0.40 3.95
C ALA A 129 2.94 -1.04 4.04
N TYR A 130 2.46 -1.93 3.18
CA TYR A 130 2.89 -3.31 3.11
C TYR A 130 3.75 -3.53 1.87
N TRP A 131 5.03 -3.82 2.08
CA TRP A 131 5.89 -4.31 1.02
C TRP A 131 5.71 -5.82 0.86
N MET A 132 5.06 -6.22 -0.23
CA MET A 132 4.82 -7.60 -0.63
C MET A 132 6.13 -8.19 -1.17
N ASP A 133 6.98 -8.74 -0.29
CA ASP A 133 8.28 -9.31 -0.67
C ASP A 133 8.09 -10.67 -1.34
N LEU A 134 8.37 -10.70 -2.65
CA LEU A 134 8.29 -11.90 -3.48
C LEU A 134 9.60 -12.05 -4.26
N PRO A 135 10.22 -13.25 -4.33
CA PRO A 135 11.32 -13.52 -5.23
C PRO A 135 10.97 -13.22 -6.69
N ALA A 136 11.91 -12.61 -7.43
CA ALA A 136 11.63 -12.13 -8.79
C ALA A 136 11.31 -13.27 -9.78
N ASP A 137 11.90 -14.44 -9.61
CA ASP A 137 11.61 -15.64 -10.42
C ASP A 137 10.16 -16.11 -10.27
N LEU A 138 9.65 -16.12 -9.03
CA LEU A 138 8.24 -16.42 -8.75
C LEU A 138 7.32 -15.33 -9.28
N ALA A 139 7.74 -14.06 -9.17
CA ALA A 139 7.00 -12.91 -9.69
C ALA A 139 6.82 -13.02 -11.20
N VAL A 140 7.89 -13.26 -11.97
CA VAL A 140 7.86 -13.46 -13.41
C VAL A 140 6.97 -14.64 -13.79
N SER A 141 7.09 -15.77 -13.08
CA SER A 141 6.24 -16.95 -13.31
C SER A 141 4.75 -16.62 -13.16
N ARG A 142 4.37 -15.88 -12.11
CA ARG A 142 2.97 -15.45 -11.88
C ARG A 142 2.47 -14.50 -12.96
N VAL A 143 3.31 -13.55 -13.40
CA VAL A 143 2.97 -12.61 -14.48
C VAL A 143 2.76 -13.34 -15.80
N ILE A 144 3.67 -14.24 -16.17
CA ILE A 144 3.53 -15.05 -17.40
C ILE A 144 2.26 -15.90 -17.36
N SER A 145 1.94 -16.50 -16.21
CA SER A 145 0.72 -17.29 -16.05
C SER A 145 -0.56 -16.46 -16.20
N ARG A 146 -0.53 -15.18 -15.80
CA ARG A 146 -1.67 -14.25 -15.90
C ARG A 146 -1.82 -13.63 -17.29
N ASP A 147 -0.73 -13.10 -17.84
CA ASP A 147 -0.74 -12.18 -18.99
C ASP A 147 -0.11 -12.79 -20.26
N GLY A 148 0.45 -13.99 -20.15
CA GLY A 148 1.10 -14.73 -21.25
C GLY A 148 2.53 -14.24 -21.59
N ARG A 149 2.88 -13.01 -21.25
CA ARG A 149 4.24 -12.43 -21.45
C ARG A 149 4.48 -11.29 -20.46
N PRO A 150 5.74 -11.08 -20.02
CA PRO A 150 6.09 -9.90 -19.22
C PRO A 150 6.09 -8.62 -20.07
N ASN A 151 5.81 -7.47 -19.43
CA ASN A 151 5.98 -6.14 -20.02
C ASN A 151 7.41 -5.59 -19.81
N LEU A 152 7.67 -4.33 -20.22
CA LEU A 152 8.99 -3.70 -20.14
C LEU A 152 9.52 -3.54 -18.70
N PHE A 153 8.65 -3.50 -17.68
CA PHE A 153 9.00 -3.34 -16.27
C PHE A 153 9.15 -4.69 -15.54
N GLU A 154 8.85 -5.81 -16.19
CA GLU A 154 8.74 -7.13 -15.57
C GLU A 154 9.91 -8.05 -15.93
N ARG A 155 11.06 -7.45 -16.37
CA ARG A 155 12.29 -8.21 -16.55
C ARG A 155 12.82 -8.65 -15.19
N GLN A 156 13.17 -9.92 -15.05
CA GLN A 156 13.64 -10.48 -13.77
C GLN A 156 14.74 -9.66 -13.12
N GLU A 157 15.74 -9.21 -13.89
CA GLU A 157 16.84 -8.38 -13.37
C GLU A 157 16.36 -7.04 -12.78
N ASP A 158 15.37 -6.41 -13.40
CA ASP A 158 14.81 -5.14 -12.94
C ASP A 158 13.95 -5.35 -11.70
N LEU A 159 13.18 -6.45 -11.65
CA LEU A 159 12.42 -6.85 -10.46
C LEU A 159 13.35 -7.18 -9.27
N ASP A 160 14.48 -7.84 -9.50
CA ASP A 160 15.48 -8.10 -8.45
C ASP A 160 16.09 -6.80 -7.91
N LYS A 161 16.42 -5.84 -8.81
CA LYS A 161 16.92 -4.53 -8.40
C LYS A 161 15.88 -3.75 -7.60
N ALA A 162 14.63 -3.70 -8.08
CA ALA A 162 13.54 -3.05 -7.38
C ALA A 162 13.30 -3.69 -6.00
N GLY A 163 13.34 -5.02 -5.88
CA GLY A 163 13.25 -5.74 -4.61
C GLY A 163 14.35 -5.36 -3.61
N LYS A 164 15.58 -5.13 -4.09
CA LYS A 164 16.68 -4.65 -3.23
C LYS A 164 16.43 -3.24 -2.72
N ILE A 165 15.88 -2.35 -3.56
CA ILE A 165 15.54 -0.97 -3.14
C ILE A 165 14.39 -1.00 -2.13
N PHE A 166 13.32 -1.78 -2.36
CA PHE A 166 12.26 -1.95 -1.37
C PHE A 166 12.80 -2.42 -0.02
N ARG A 167 13.75 -3.35 -0.01
CA ARG A 167 14.40 -3.83 1.21
C ARG A 167 15.14 -2.72 1.93
N SER A 168 15.95 -1.96 1.22
CA SER A 168 16.69 -0.81 1.77
C SER A 168 15.76 0.22 2.39
N ILE A 169 14.62 0.52 1.73
CA ILE A 169 13.62 1.45 2.26
C ILE A 169 12.99 0.87 3.53
N ALA A 170 12.57 -0.40 3.53
CA ALA A 170 11.91 -1.02 4.67
C ALA A 170 12.83 -1.15 5.91
N GLU A 171 14.15 -1.18 5.73
CA GLU A 171 15.13 -1.16 6.82
C GLU A 171 15.23 0.22 7.51
N SER A 172 14.91 1.30 6.80
CA SER A 172 15.00 2.69 7.28
C SER A 172 13.65 3.33 7.59
N ASP A 173 12.56 2.82 7.03
CA ASP A 173 11.19 3.37 7.15
C ASP A 173 10.25 2.37 7.82
N SER A 174 9.97 2.58 9.10
CA SER A 174 9.07 1.72 9.89
C SER A 174 7.61 1.72 9.42
N VAL A 175 7.22 2.65 8.54
CA VAL A 175 5.88 2.67 7.93
C VAL A 175 5.76 1.58 6.87
N LEU A 176 6.86 1.28 6.14
CA LEU A 176 6.89 0.22 5.13
C LEU A 176 7.20 -1.14 5.77
N ARG A 177 6.17 -1.92 6.02
CA ARG A 177 6.26 -3.25 6.65
C ARG A 177 6.46 -4.33 5.60
N LYS A 178 7.54 -5.08 5.75
CA LYS A 178 7.81 -6.24 4.92
C LYS A 178 6.82 -7.38 5.25
N VAL A 179 6.20 -7.97 4.22
CA VAL A 179 5.35 -9.16 4.34
C VAL A 179 5.76 -10.23 3.33
N ASP A 180 5.77 -11.47 3.75
CA ASP A 180 6.19 -12.62 2.91
C ASP A 180 5.09 -12.98 1.91
N ALA A 181 5.25 -12.56 0.65
CA ALA A 181 4.32 -12.84 -0.43
C ALA A 181 4.46 -14.25 -1.05
N THR A 182 5.31 -15.11 -0.49
CA THR A 182 5.37 -16.55 -0.84
C THR A 182 4.30 -17.36 -0.12
N LEU A 183 3.75 -16.85 0.97
CA LEU A 183 2.67 -17.48 1.73
C LEU A 183 1.42 -17.67 0.87
N SER A 184 0.56 -18.58 1.29
CA SER A 184 -0.78 -18.69 0.67
C SER A 184 -1.56 -17.38 0.82
N VAL A 185 -2.46 -17.09 -0.12
CA VAL A 185 -3.28 -15.88 -0.10
C VAL A 185 -3.97 -15.69 1.24
N ALA A 186 -4.54 -16.76 1.82
CA ALA A 186 -5.25 -16.71 3.09
C ALA A 186 -4.32 -16.44 4.29
N ALA A 187 -3.15 -17.09 4.34
CA ALA A 187 -2.18 -16.87 5.43
C ALA A 187 -1.63 -15.44 5.42
N LEU A 188 -1.28 -14.94 4.23
CA LEU A 188 -0.82 -13.58 4.03
C LEU A 188 -1.91 -12.56 4.41
N HIS A 189 -3.14 -12.81 3.98
CA HIS A 189 -4.28 -11.94 4.29
C HIS A 189 -4.52 -11.87 5.80
N ARG A 190 -4.52 -13.00 6.50
CA ARG A 190 -4.66 -13.05 7.96
C ARG A 190 -3.59 -12.21 8.66
N PHE A 191 -2.32 -12.39 8.24
CA PHE A 191 -1.21 -11.59 8.79
C PHE A 191 -1.44 -10.08 8.63
N ILE A 192 -1.83 -9.63 7.40
CA ILE A 192 -2.08 -8.22 7.10
C ILE A 192 -3.23 -7.67 7.95
N VAL A 193 -4.32 -8.43 8.10
CA VAL A 193 -5.48 -8.01 8.90
C VAL A 193 -5.11 -7.90 10.38
N ASP A 194 -4.43 -8.89 10.94
CA ASP A 194 -4.01 -8.88 12.35
C ASP A 194 -3.06 -7.70 12.64
N ASP A 195 -2.07 -7.48 11.77
CA ASP A 195 -1.13 -6.38 11.89
C ASP A 195 -1.80 -5.00 11.78
N LEU A 196 -2.73 -4.85 10.83
CA LEU A 196 -3.49 -3.61 10.64
C LEU A 196 -4.36 -3.29 11.85
N VAL A 197 -5.10 -4.28 12.35
CA VAL A 197 -6.05 -4.11 13.45
C VAL A 197 -5.33 -3.78 14.75
N ASP A 198 -4.26 -4.49 15.08
CA ASP A 198 -3.48 -4.24 16.30
C ASP A 198 -2.55 -3.01 16.18
N GLY A 199 -2.29 -2.53 14.96
CA GLY A 199 -1.45 -1.37 14.63
C GLY A 199 -2.22 -0.09 14.33
N ALA A 200 -2.26 0.28 13.05
CA ALA A 200 -2.77 1.58 12.57
C ALA A 200 -4.25 1.79 12.90
N PHE A 201 -5.06 0.73 12.80
CA PHE A 201 -6.49 0.81 13.06
C PHE A 201 -6.76 1.11 14.54
N LYS A 202 -6.15 0.36 15.45
CA LYS A 202 -6.21 0.61 16.89
C LYS A 202 -5.77 2.03 17.23
N ALA A 203 -4.63 2.46 16.70
CA ALA A 203 -4.08 3.78 17.02
C ALA A 203 -5.03 4.93 16.60
N LYS A 204 -5.69 4.83 15.45
CA LYS A 204 -6.59 5.90 14.96
C LYS A 204 -8.02 5.81 15.50
N ARG A 205 -8.58 4.62 15.60
CA ARG A 205 -9.99 4.46 16.03
C ARG A 205 -10.15 4.56 17.55
N CYS A 206 -9.19 4.07 18.34
CA CYS A 206 -9.21 4.26 19.79
C CYS A 206 -9.09 5.73 20.18
N ARG A 207 -8.21 6.50 19.54
CA ARG A 207 -8.07 7.95 19.82
C ARG A 207 -9.37 8.71 19.58
N LYS A 208 -10.08 8.39 18.49
CA LYS A 208 -11.34 9.07 18.14
C LYS A 208 -12.45 8.81 19.14
N SER A 209 -12.55 7.60 19.67
CA SER A 209 -13.66 7.19 20.56
C SER A 209 -13.49 7.66 22.01
N TYR A 210 -12.27 7.85 22.51
CA TYR A 210 -12.03 8.05 23.94
C TYR A 210 -11.08 9.19 24.31
N GLY A 211 -10.57 9.96 23.33
CA GLY A 211 -9.61 11.05 23.61
C GLY A 211 -8.32 10.58 24.28
N CYS A 212 -7.96 9.29 24.12
CA CYS A 212 -6.76 8.73 24.70
C CYS A 212 -5.53 9.19 23.91
N ASP A 213 -4.64 9.93 24.57
CA ASP A 213 -3.37 10.38 23.97
C ASP A 213 -2.33 9.26 23.87
N ASP A 214 -2.52 8.13 24.58
CA ASP A 214 -1.59 7.01 24.58
C ASP A 214 -2.32 5.66 24.35
N PRO A 215 -2.13 5.03 23.17
CA PRO A 215 -2.73 3.73 22.86
C PRO A 215 -2.18 2.56 23.72
N VAL A 216 -1.03 2.73 24.39
CA VAL A 216 -0.42 1.71 25.27
C VAL A 216 -1.20 1.58 26.57
N TYR A 217 -1.84 2.67 27.03
CA TYR A 217 -2.62 2.69 28.27
C TYR A 217 -4.12 2.48 28.08
N CYS A 218 -4.57 2.14 26.87
CA CYS A 218 -5.94 1.67 26.68
C CYS A 218 -6.08 0.26 27.31
N ILE A 219 -5.94 0.23 28.65
CA ILE A 219 -6.06 -0.97 29.47
C ILE A 219 -7.49 -1.50 29.43
N PRO A 220 -7.69 -2.82 29.57
CA PRO A 220 -8.95 -3.56 29.40
C PRO A 220 -10.11 -3.15 30.32
N ARG A 221 -10.08 -2.00 30.96
CA ARG A 221 -11.19 -1.53 31.82
C ARG A 221 -12.40 -1.01 31.05
N LEU A 222 -12.27 -0.78 29.74
CA LEU A 222 -13.36 -0.33 28.86
C LEU A 222 -13.78 -1.49 27.93
N THR A 223 -14.03 -2.58 28.55
CA THR A 223 -14.71 -3.79 28.14
C THR A 223 -15.93 -3.53 27.26
N ASN A 224 -16.05 -4.29 26.19
CA ASN A 224 -17.26 -4.54 25.38
C ASN A 224 -17.91 -3.36 24.62
N SER A 225 -17.49 -2.12 24.80
CA SER A 225 -18.06 -0.96 24.12
C SER A 225 -17.06 -0.19 23.24
N CYS A 226 -15.80 -0.62 23.15
CA CYS A 226 -14.81 -0.02 22.26
C CYS A 226 -15.03 -0.56 20.85
N ASP A 227 -15.21 0.33 19.87
CA ASP A 227 -15.40 -0.02 18.46
C ASP A 227 -14.29 -0.94 17.93
N TRP A 228 -13.06 -0.77 18.44
CA TRP A 228 -11.94 -1.66 18.12
C TRP A 228 -12.13 -3.09 18.67
N TRP A 229 -12.61 -3.25 19.91
CA TRP A 229 -12.84 -4.58 20.49
C TRP A 229 -13.97 -5.31 19.77
N GLN A 230 -15.02 -4.61 19.42
CA GLN A 230 -16.13 -5.16 18.63
C GLN A 230 -15.67 -5.53 17.22
N ALA A 231 -14.82 -4.70 16.59
CA ALA A 231 -14.20 -4.99 15.31
C ALA A 231 -13.31 -6.25 15.38
N LYS A 232 -12.50 -6.39 16.44
CA LYS A 232 -11.64 -7.57 16.64
C LYS A 232 -12.45 -8.85 16.87
N GLN A 233 -13.55 -8.80 17.62
CA GLN A 233 -14.47 -9.93 17.82
C GLN A 233 -15.16 -10.32 16.50
N LYS A 234 -15.62 -9.34 15.75
CA LYS A 234 -16.27 -9.54 14.45
C LYS A 234 -15.28 -10.09 13.42
N LEU A 235 -14.02 -9.63 13.42
CA LEU A 235 -12.93 -10.16 12.60
C LEU A 235 -12.65 -11.63 12.91
N ALA A 236 -12.57 -12.00 14.17
CA ALA A 236 -12.40 -13.40 14.55
C ALA A 236 -13.48 -14.29 13.93
N SER A 237 -14.74 -13.84 13.94
CA SER A 237 -15.85 -14.58 13.31
C SER A 237 -15.82 -14.60 11.79
N ILE A 238 -15.24 -13.59 11.14
CA ILE A 238 -15.11 -13.52 9.67
C ILE A 238 -13.94 -14.38 9.17
N LEU A 239 -12.84 -14.43 9.95
CA LEU A 239 -11.62 -15.18 9.59
C LEU A 239 -11.69 -16.68 9.94
N GLU A 240 -12.71 -17.11 10.67
CA GLU A 240 -13.01 -18.53 10.94
C GLU A 240 -13.76 -19.24 9.81
N ILE A 241 -14.02 -18.57 8.69
CA ILE A 241 -14.61 -19.22 7.52
C ILE A 241 -13.54 -20.08 6.84
N PRO A 242 -13.85 -21.39 6.62
CA PRO A 242 -12.89 -22.42 6.22
C PRO A 242 -12.24 -22.20 4.85
#